data_4b69db363fa5b0fe80da7badd521996c
#
_entry.id   4b69db363fa5b0fe80da7badd521996c
#
_cell.length_a   1.000
_cell.length_b   1.000
_cell.length_c   1.000
_cell.angle_alpha   90.00
_cell.angle_beta   90.00
_cell.angle_gamma   90.00
#
_symmetry.space_group_name_H-M   'P 1'
#
loop_
_entity.id
_entity.type
_entity.pdbx_description
1 polymer ?
#
loop_
_entity_poly.entity_id
_entity_poly.type
_entity_poly.pdbx_seq_one_letter_code
_entity_poly.pdbx_strand_id
1 'polypeptide(L)'
;LHLLSRRQRQMCIRDSYKTGRWIAFRGNDMDVTIDLKQPTEISSVAISTCVEKGDWVFDTRGLSVEVSEDGTNFTKVASEAYPAMKETDKNGVYDHKLTFTPVTAQYVKVIASPEKSIPEWHGGKSYPGFLFVDEITIN
;
A
#
# COMPACT_ATOMS: atom_id res chain seq x y z
N LEU A 1 8.40 1.98 -12.84
CA LEU A 1 9.40 1.46 -11.91
C LEU A 1 8.76 0.52 -10.89
N HIS A 2 9.35 -0.64 -10.72
CA HIS A 2 8.95 -1.59 -9.70
C HIS A 2 9.95 -1.53 -8.56
N LEU A 3 9.47 -1.17 -7.37
CA LEU A 3 10.32 -0.96 -6.21
C LEU A 3 10.35 -2.16 -5.27
N LEU A 4 9.28 -2.96 -5.28
CA LEU A 4 9.23 -4.26 -4.63
C LEU A 4 9.13 -5.32 -5.71
N SER A 5 9.75 -6.47 -5.50
CA SER A 5 9.88 -7.47 -6.55
C SER A 5 8.56 -8.19 -6.85
N ARG A 6 8.38 -8.58 -8.11
CA ARG A 6 7.26 -9.42 -8.52
C ARG A 6 7.27 -10.76 -7.81
N ARG A 7 8.44 -11.19 -7.36
CA ARG A 7 8.58 -12.43 -6.63
C ARG A 7 7.79 -12.40 -5.32
N GLN A 8 7.80 -11.26 -4.62
CA GLN A 8 7.01 -11.10 -3.41
C GLN A 8 5.52 -11.20 -3.72
N ARG A 9 5.07 -10.57 -4.81
CA ARG A 9 3.68 -10.64 -5.24
C ARG A 9 3.24 -12.07 -5.54
N GLN A 10 4.05 -12.85 -6.25
CA GLN A 10 3.78 -14.25 -6.51
C GLN A 10 3.73 -15.05 -5.22
N MET A 11 4.59 -14.73 -4.29
CA MET A 11 4.64 -15.40 -2.99
C MET A 11 3.38 -15.12 -2.15
N CYS A 12 2.77 -13.94 -2.28
CA CYS A 12 1.49 -13.66 -1.62
C CYS A 12 0.42 -14.65 -2.08
N ILE A 13 0.32 -14.87 -3.39
CA ILE A 13 -0.64 -15.81 -3.96
C ILE A 13 -0.38 -17.25 -3.49
N ARG A 14 0.86 -17.57 -3.17
CA ARG A 14 1.30 -18.92 -2.79
C ARG A 14 1.49 -19.10 -1.28
N ASP A 15 0.84 -18.30 -0.47
CA ASP A 15 0.92 -18.35 1.01
C ASP A 15 2.27 -17.96 1.59
N SER A 16 3.20 -17.47 0.79
CA SER A 16 4.54 -17.15 1.28
C SER A 16 4.60 -15.87 2.11
N TYR A 17 3.50 -15.13 2.23
CA TYR A 17 3.41 -14.03 3.19
C TYR A 17 3.67 -14.52 4.62
N LYS A 18 3.49 -15.82 4.88
CA LYS A 18 3.78 -16.42 6.18
C LYS A 18 5.27 -16.65 6.44
N THR A 19 6.12 -16.40 5.45
CA THR A 19 7.56 -16.59 5.59
C THR A 19 8.29 -15.37 6.16
N GLY A 20 7.57 -14.29 6.46
CA GLY A 20 8.16 -13.08 7.03
C GLY A 20 8.86 -12.17 6.02
N ARG A 21 8.67 -12.41 4.73
CA ARG A 21 9.28 -11.58 3.67
C ARG A 21 8.44 -10.39 3.28
N TRP A 22 7.27 -10.25 3.88
CA TRP A 22 6.31 -9.22 3.55
C TRP A 22 6.51 -7.99 4.39
N ILE A 23 6.27 -6.83 3.79
CA ILE A 23 6.19 -5.59 4.56
C ILE A 23 4.79 -5.54 5.14
N ALA A 24 4.70 -5.68 6.44
CA ALA A 24 3.43 -5.73 7.16
C ALA A 24 3.33 -4.57 8.13
N PHE A 25 2.14 -3.98 8.20
CA PHE A 25 1.84 -2.86 9.12
C PHE A 25 0.60 -3.21 9.93
N ARG A 26 0.61 -2.88 11.20
CA ARG A 26 -0.54 -3.09 12.07
C ARG A 26 -0.73 -1.89 12.98
N GLY A 27 -1.87 -1.22 12.81
CA GLY A 27 -2.19 -0.04 13.61
C GLY A 27 -1.44 1.23 13.22
N ASN A 28 -0.39 1.11 12.43
CA ASN A 28 0.41 2.23 11.95
C ASN A 28 0.32 2.32 10.43
N ASP A 29 0.31 3.54 9.91
CA ASP A 29 0.32 3.75 8.47
C ASP A 29 1.66 3.33 7.88
N MET A 30 1.61 2.78 6.66
CA MET A 30 2.82 2.66 5.85
C MET A 30 3.25 4.06 5.43
N ASP A 31 4.49 4.41 5.70
CA ASP A 31 5.06 5.69 5.29
C ASP A 31 6.44 5.40 4.72
N VAL A 32 6.52 5.32 3.39
CA VAL A 32 7.73 4.94 2.69
C VAL A 32 8.14 6.08 1.77
N THR A 33 9.40 6.49 1.87
CA THR A 33 9.99 7.48 0.98
C THR A 33 10.94 6.79 0.03
N ILE A 34 10.74 6.99 -1.26
CA ILE A 34 11.49 6.34 -2.32
C ILE A 34 12.34 7.38 -3.03
N ASP A 35 13.64 7.14 -3.11
CA ASP A 35 14.57 7.97 -3.85
C ASP A 35 14.74 7.40 -5.25
N LEU A 36 14.27 8.13 -6.27
CA LEU A 36 14.38 7.72 -7.66
C LEU A 36 15.78 7.93 -8.22
N LYS A 37 16.70 8.46 -7.41
CA LYS A 37 18.11 8.69 -7.70
C LYS A 37 18.37 9.89 -8.61
N GLN A 38 17.37 10.36 -9.33
CA GLN A 38 17.45 11.55 -10.18
C GLN A 38 16.04 12.11 -10.36
N PRO A 39 15.92 13.40 -10.71
CA PRO A 39 14.61 13.95 -11.04
C PRO A 39 13.97 13.18 -12.17
N THR A 40 12.74 12.74 -11.97
CA THR A 40 12.01 11.90 -12.92
C THR A 40 10.59 12.42 -13.04
N GLU A 41 10.06 12.47 -14.25
CA GLU A 41 8.66 12.81 -14.45
C GLU A 41 7.80 11.59 -14.14
N ILE A 42 6.84 11.77 -13.25
CA ILE A 42 5.92 10.70 -12.84
C ILE A 42 4.49 11.20 -12.90
N SER A 43 3.55 10.29 -13.11
CA SER A 43 2.11 10.61 -13.18
C SER A 43 1.23 9.59 -12.49
N SER A 44 1.78 8.52 -11.96
CA SER A 44 1.00 7.53 -11.21
C SER A 44 1.85 6.75 -10.21
N VAL A 45 1.17 6.31 -9.15
CA VAL A 45 1.73 5.40 -8.17
C VAL A 45 0.69 4.32 -7.88
N ALA A 46 1.11 3.07 -7.89
CA ALA A 46 0.23 1.95 -7.57
C ALA A 46 0.87 1.09 -6.50
N ILE A 47 0.03 0.49 -5.67
CA ILE A 47 0.47 -0.52 -4.72
C ILE A 47 -0.35 -1.78 -4.90
N SER A 48 0.26 -2.93 -4.64
CA SER A 48 -0.43 -4.21 -4.56
C SER A 48 -0.49 -4.65 -3.11
N THR A 49 -1.67 -5.02 -2.66
CA THR A 49 -1.88 -5.50 -1.29
C THR A 49 -2.33 -6.95 -1.31
N CYS A 50 -2.03 -7.68 -0.24
CA CYS A 50 -2.47 -9.05 -0.08
C CYS A 50 -3.53 -9.09 1.03
N VAL A 51 -4.64 -9.78 0.76
CA VAL A 51 -5.73 -9.91 1.72
C VAL A 51 -5.90 -11.37 2.11
N GLU A 52 -5.88 -11.62 3.42
CA GLU A 52 -6.18 -12.92 4.00
C GLU A 52 -6.96 -12.68 5.29
N LYS A 53 -8.28 -12.63 5.18
CA LYS A 53 -9.15 -12.24 6.30
C LYS A 53 -9.04 -13.18 7.49
N GLY A 54 -8.81 -14.46 7.25
CA GLY A 54 -8.61 -15.44 8.32
C GLY A 54 -7.38 -15.16 9.17
N ASP A 55 -6.38 -14.52 8.61
CA ASP A 55 -5.13 -14.17 9.30
C ASP A 55 -5.12 -12.68 9.71
N TRP A 56 -6.27 -12.01 9.69
CA TRP A 56 -6.44 -10.60 10.04
C TRP A 56 -5.71 -9.65 9.09
N VAL A 57 -5.48 -10.07 7.86
CA VAL A 57 -4.84 -9.25 6.83
C VAL A 57 -5.94 -8.64 5.96
N PHE A 58 -6.07 -7.32 6.03
CA PHE A 58 -7.11 -6.56 5.33
C PHE A 58 -6.49 -5.61 4.31
N ASP A 59 -7.29 -5.19 3.34
CA ASP A 59 -6.87 -4.22 2.35
C ASP A 59 -6.69 -2.83 2.97
N THR A 60 -5.98 -1.95 2.25
CA THR A 60 -5.74 -0.59 2.73
C THR A 60 -7.04 0.22 2.80
N ARG A 61 -7.11 1.11 3.76
CA ARG A 61 -8.22 2.05 3.93
C ARG A 61 -7.95 3.42 3.31
N GLY A 62 -6.76 3.64 2.84
CA GLY A 62 -6.40 4.87 2.18
C GLY A 62 -5.02 4.82 1.57
N LEU A 63 -4.81 5.65 0.55
CA LEU A 63 -3.53 5.76 -0.13
C LEU A 63 -3.30 7.21 -0.47
N SER A 64 -2.11 7.73 -0.16
CA SER A 64 -1.74 9.07 -0.57
C SER A 64 -0.31 9.10 -1.08
N VAL A 65 -0.05 10.07 -1.97
CA VAL A 65 1.26 10.23 -2.62
C VAL A 65 1.71 11.67 -2.47
N GLU A 66 2.93 11.84 -1.99
CA GLU A 66 3.59 13.14 -1.89
C GLU A 66 4.90 13.07 -2.62
N VAL A 67 5.32 14.18 -3.20
CA VAL A 67 6.55 14.28 -3.99
C VAL A 67 7.44 15.39 -3.49
N SER A 68 8.75 15.25 -3.71
CA SER A 68 9.73 16.25 -3.33
C SER A 68 10.91 16.24 -4.29
N GLU A 69 11.51 17.42 -4.51
CA GLU A 69 12.75 17.55 -5.27
C GLU A 69 13.97 17.44 -4.35
N ASP A 70 13.83 17.81 -3.08
CA ASP A 70 14.95 17.91 -2.14
C ASP A 70 14.93 16.86 -1.02
N GLY A 71 13.85 16.09 -0.89
CA GLY A 71 13.69 15.09 0.15
C GLY A 71 13.25 15.66 1.51
N THR A 72 13.01 16.97 1.59
CA THR A 72 12.64 17.64 2.83
C THR A 72 11.25 18.27 2.72
N ASN A 73 10.96 18.95 1.63
CA ASN A 73 9.67 19.60 1.41
C ASN A 73 8.83 18.76 0.47
N PHE A 74 7.74 18.19 0.98
CA PHE A 74 6.86 17.32 0.22
C PHE A 74 5.56 18.02 -0.11
N THR A 75 5.03 17.75 -1.31
CA THR A 75 3.74 18.25 -1.77
C THR A 75 2.85 17.06 -2.10
N LYS A 76 1.65 17.02 -1.54
CA LYS A 76 0.68 15.96 -1.84
C LYS A 76 0.14 16.16 -3.26
N VAL A 77 0.22 15.11 -4.07
CA VAL A 77 -0.26 15.15 -5.47
C VAL A 77 -1.51 14.31 -5.68
N ALA A 78 -1.79 13.35 -4.81
CA ALA A 78 -2.99 12.53 -4.90
C ALA A 78 -3.29 11.84 -3.59
N SER A 79 -4.57 11.58 -3.32
CA SER A 79 -4.98 10.76 -2.19
C SER A 79 -6.36 10.19 -2.46
N GLU A 80 -6.63 9.01 -1.91
CA GLU A 80 -7.93 8.36 -2.01
C GLU A 80 -8.19 7.57 -0.74
N ALA A 81 -9.44 7.59 -0.26
CA ALA A 81 -9.88 6.79 0.86
C ALA A 81 -10.70 5.61 0.32
N TYR A 82 -10.53 4.45 0.93
CA TYR A 82 -11.24 3.24 0.52
C TYR A 82 -12.17 2.78 1.64
N PRO A 83 -13.33 2.19 1.29
CA PRO A 83 -14.27 1.69 2.29
C PRO A 83 -13.72 0.46 3.01
N ALA A 84 -14.29 0.16 4.17
CA ALA A 84 -13.97 -1.08 4.88
C ALA A 84 -14.37 -2.29 4.04
N MET A 85 -13.61 -3.36 4.15
CA MET A 85 -13.93 -4.60 3.45
C MET A 85 -15.26 -5.18 3.93
N LYS A 86 -15.93 -5.87 3.02
CA LYS A 86 -17.17 -6.59 3.31
C LYS A 86 -16.85 -8.07 3.52
N GLU A 87 -17.71 -8.75 4.25
CA GLU A 87 -17.55 -10.19 4.45
C GLU A 87 -17.51 -10.96 3.12
N THR A 88 -18.20 -10.46 2.11
CA THR A 88 -18.25 -11.06 0.77
C THR A 88 -17.03 -10.79 -0.08
N ASP A 89 -16.17 -9.87 0.31
CA ASP A 89 -14.94 -9.58 -0.42
C ASP A 89 -13.98 -10.78 -0.33
N LYS A 90 -13.33 -11.09 -1.43
CA LYS A 90 -12.47 -12.27 -1.51
C LYS A 90 -11.06 -11.98 -1.02
N ASN A 91 -10.41 -13.01 -0.47
CA ASN A 91 -8.98 -12.98 -0.22
C ASN A 91 -8.23 -12.97 -1.55
N GLY A 92 -7.03 -12.43 -1.56
CA GLY A 92 -6.19 -12.40 -2.74
C GLY A 92 -5.37 -11.12 -2.82
N VAL A 93 -4.95 -10.77 -4.03
CA VAL A 93 -4.15 -9.59 -4.29
C VAL A 93 -5.06 -8.51 -4.87
N TYR A 94 -4.95 -7.30 -4.30
CA TYR A 94 -5.67 -6.13 -4.76
C TYR A 94 -4.67 -5.08 -5.21
N ASP A 95 -4.98 -4.38 -6.30
CA ASP A 95 -4.16 -3.30 -6.82
C ASP A 95 -4.89 -1.97 -6.64
N HIS A 96 -4.16 -0.97 -6.14
CA HIS A 96 -4.67 0.39 -5.98
C HIS A 96 -3.75 1.34 -6.72
N LYS A 97 -4.32 2.19 -7.57
CA LYS A 97 -3.54 3.13 -8.38
C LYS A 97 -4.07 4.54 -8.23
N LEU A 98 -3.17 5.48 -7.99
CA LEU A 98 -3.46 6.90 -8.03
C LEU A 98 -2.78 7.51 -9.24
N THR A 99 -3.56 8.28 -10.01
CA THR A 99 -3.07 9.00 -11.18
C THR A 99 -3.19 10.50 -10.91
N PHE A 100 -2.20 11.25 -11.31
CA PHE A 100 -2.15 12.69 -11.08
C PHE A 100 -1.50 13.41 -12.27
N THR A 101 -1.60 14.74 -12.28
CA THR A 101 -0.94 15.55 -13.31
C THR A 101 0.57 15.28 -13.27
N PRO A 102 1.22 15.01 -14.41
CA PRO A 102 2.65 14.72 -14.42
C PRO A 102 3.47 15.77 -13.65
N VAL A 103 4.39 15.30 -12.86
CA VAL A 103 5.25 16.12 -12.01
C VAL A 103 6.66 15.54 -12.01
N THR A 104 7.66 16.39 -11.97
CA THR A 104 9.06 15.98 -11.88
C THR A 104 9.49 15.99 -10.43
N ALA A 105 9.98 14.86 -9.93
CA ALA A 105 10.44 14.74 -8.56
C ALA A 105 11.51 13.65 -8.45
N GLN A 106 12.36 13.77 -7.43
CA GLN A 106 13.34 12.73 -7.12
C GLN A 106 12.85 11.82 -5.99
N TYR A 107 12.08 12.35 -5.05
CA TYR A 107 11.60 11.60 -3.89
C TYR A 107 10.08 11.46 -3.95
N VAL A 108 9.61 10.26 -3.69
CA VAL A 108 8.19 9.94 -3.68
C VAL A 108 7.85 9.32 -2.33
N LYS A 109 6.92 9.92 -1.62
CA LYS A 109 6.43 9.38 -0.35
C LYS A 109 5.08 8.72 -0.60
N VAL A 110 4.98 7.46 -0.23
CA VAL A 110 3.75 6.67 -0.37
C VAL A 110 3.25 6.33 1.02
N ILE A 111 2.02 6.73 1.32
CA ILE A 111 1.39 6.50 2.62
C ILE A 111 0.15 5.65 2.39
N ALA A 112 0.08 4.52 3.07
CA ALA A 112 -1.09 3.65 3.02
C ALA A 112 -1.56 3.36 4.44
N SER A 113 -2.86 3.49 4.66
CA SER A 113 -3.45 3.30 5.98
C SER A 113 -4.03 1.90 6.10
N PRO A 114 -3.69 1.15 7.16
CA PRO A 114 -4.25 -0.18 7.39
C PRO A 114 -5.68 -0.08 7.93
N GLU A 115 -6.37 -1.22 8.00
CA GLU A 115 -7.64 -1.31 8.70
C GLU A 115 -7.37 -1.24 10.20
N LYS A 116 -7.66 -0.11 10.81
CA LYS A 116 -7.36 0.13 12.23
C LYS A 116 -8.41 -0.46 13.17
N SER A 117 -9.57 -0.78 12.64
CA SER A 117 -10.65 -1.39 13.41
C SER A 117 -11.36 -2.42 12.53
N ILE A 118 -11.06 -3.69 12.76
CA ILE A 118 -11.64 -4.79 11.99
C ILE A 118 -13.17 -4.74 12.08
N PRO A 119 -13.87 -4.92 10.94
CA PRO A 119 -15.34 -4.85 10.92
C PRO A 119 -16.02 -5.86 11.84
N GLU A 120 -17.25 -5.54 12.25
CA GLU A 120 -18.01 -6.34 13.22
C GLU A 120 -18.32 -7.77 12.76
N TRP A 121 -18.40 -8.01 11.45
CA TRP A 121 -18.67 -9.34 10.93
C TRP A 121 -17.50 -10.33 11.13
N HIS A 122 -16.34 -9.84 11.58
CA HIS A 122 -15.13 -10.65 11.78
C HIS A 122 -14.90 -10.93 13.26
N GLY A 123 -14.33 -12.09 13.57
CA GLY A 123 -14.02 -12.45 14.95
C GLY A 123 -13.01 -11.53 15.64
N GLY A 124 -12.16 -10.84 14.86
CA GLY A 124 -11.19 -9.88 15.37
C GLY A 124 -11.71 -8.45 15.43
N LYS A 125 -13.02 -8.25 15.43
CA LYS A 125 -13.64 -6.91 15.42
C LYS A 125 -13.04 -5.96 16.47
N SER A 126 -12.93 -4.71 16.11
CA SER A 126 -12.38 -3.62 16.93
C SER A 126 -10.88 -3.66 17.14
N TYR A 127 -10.18 -4.72 16.73
CA TYR A 127 -8.72 -4.80 16.77
C TYR A 127 -8.13 -4.29 15.47
N PRO A 128 -6.88 -3.80 15.47
CA PRO A 128 -6.24 -3.40 14.22
C PRO A 128 -5.93 -4.61 13.36
N GLY A 129 -6.20 -4.49 12.06
CA GLY A 129 -5.83 -5.50 11.08
C GLY A 129 -4.41 -5.29 10.58
N PHE A 130 -3.85 -6.31 9.94
CA PHE A 130 -2.56 -6.20 9.26
C PHE A 130 -2.78 -5.68 7.85
N LEU A 131 -1.84 -4.87 7.38
CA LEU A 131 -1.74 -4.47 5.98
C LEU A 131 -0.46 -5.07 5.41
N PHE A 132 -0.58 -5.89 4.38
CA PHE A 132 0.57 -6.47 3.69
C PHE A 132 0.68 -5.82 2.33
N VAL A 133 1.80 -5.14 2.09
CA VAL A 133 2.10 -4.50 0.81
C VAL A 133 3.14 -5.34 0.08
N ASP A 134 2.82 -5.69 -1.16
CA ASP A 134 3.62 -6.56 -2.00
C ASP A 134 4.53 -5.78 -2.94
N GLU A 135 3.95 -4.82 -3.66
CA GLU A 135 4.67 -4.13 -4.72
C GLU A 135 4.25 -2.67 -4.79
N ILE A 136 5.22 -1.79 -5.04
CA ILE A 136 4.97 -0.38 -5.32
C ILE A 136 5.48 -0.10 -6.73
N THR A 137 4.63 0.46 -7.59
CA THR A 137 4.96 0.80 -8.97
C THR A 137 4.81 2.29 -9.17
N ILE A 138 5.85 2.94 -9.71
CA ILE A 138 5.84 4.37 -9.99
C ILE A 138 6.07 4.57 -11.49
N ASN A 139 5.17 5.32 -12.14
CA ASN A 139 5.27 5.62 -13.57
C ASN A 139 5.08 7.09 -13.85
#